data_2f104090a0e492a4c3e4d6e9d74f05be
#
_entry.id   2f104090a0e492a4c3e4d6e9d74f05be
#
_cell.length_a   1.000
_cell.length_b   1.000
_cell.length_c   1.000
_cell.angle_alpha   90.00
_cell.angle_beta   90.00
_cell.angle_gamma   90.00
#
_symmetry.space_group_name_H-M   'P 1'
#
loop_
_entity.id
_entity.type
_entity.pdbx_description
1 polymer ?
#
loop_
_entity_poly.entity_id
_entity_poly.type
_entity_poly.pdbx_seq_one_letter_code
_entity_poly.pdbx_strand_id
1 'polypeptide(L)'
;MTSPADSFTIAAVQACPVYLDRDRTIAKACDLIAEAGRHGAQLVVFPEAFVPGYPLWSWFVPAGRTGELRDLYSRLHAGAVVIPDASTRRLGEAARGAGVVVAIEIGRASCRERV
;
A
#
# COMPACT_ATOMS: atom_id res chain seq x y z
N MET A 1 -11.62 -11.62 32.45
CA MET A 1 -12.27 -11.93 31.15
C MET A 1 -12.68 -10.63 30.51
N THR A 2 -12.12 -10.34 29.32
CA THR A 2 -12.57 -9.21 28.50
C THR A 2 -13.95 -9.52 27.92
N SER A 3 -14.85 -8.56 27.99
CA SER A 3 -16.16 -8.64 27.33
C SER A 3 -15.94 -8.70 25.79
N PRO A 4 -16.83 -9.35 25.01
CA PRO A 4 -16.77 -9.27 23.54
C PRO A 4 -16.76 -7.83 23.00
N ALA A 5 -17.28 -6.88 23.74
CA ALA A 5 -17.25 -5.45 23.42
C ALA A 5 -15.83 -4.85 23.53
N ASP A 6 -14.92 -5.53 24.23
CA ASP A 6 -13.54 -5.09 24.44
C ASP A 6 -12.55 -5.74 23.45
N SER A 7 -13.04 -6.56 22.53
CA SER A 7 -12.21 -7.20 21.53
C SER A 7 -12.17 -6.39 20.23
N PHE A 8 -11.00 -6.36 19.62
CA PHE A 8 -10.75 -5.63 18.38
C PHE A 8 -10.01 -6.54 17.39
N THR A 9 -10.57 -6.71 16.20
CA THR A 9 -10.00 -7.61 15.20
C THR A 9 -9.17 -6.83 14.18
N ILE A 10 -7.91 -7.21 14.08
CA ILE A 10 -6.95 -6.61 13.13
C ILE A 10 -6.56 -7.66 12.10
N ALA A 11 -6.58 -7.27 10.84
CA ALA A 11 -6.01 -8.06 9.74
C ALA A 11 -4.65 -7.49 9.37
N ALA A 12 -3.59 -8.28 9.56
CA ALA A 12 -2.27 -7.96 9.04
C ALA A 12 -2.13 -8.59 7.64
N VAL A 13 -1.98 -7.76 6.64
CA VAL A 13 -1.85 -8.23 5.25
C VAL A 13 -0.45 -8.76 5.02
N GLN A 14 -0.34 -10.01 4.63
CA GLN A 14 0.89 -10.64 4.19
C GLN A 14 0.80 -10.94 2.71
N ALA A 15 1.10 -9.96 1.89
CA ALA A 15 1.00 -10.05 0.44
C ALA A 15 2.09 -9.20 -0.22
N CYS A 16 2.43 -9.56 -1.45
CA CYS A 16 3.35 -8.76 -2.26
C CYS A 16 2.56 -7.75 -3.10
N PRO A 17 3.08 -6.54 -3.29
CA PRO A 17 2.55 -5.61 -4.27
C PRO A 17 2.81 -6.13 -5.68
N VAL A 18 2.18 -5.53 -6.66
CA VAL A 18 2.60 -5.64 -8.06
C VAL A 18 3.68 -4.58 -8.28
N TYR A 19 4.94 -4.99 -8.21
CA TYR A 19 6.08 -4.08 -8.18
C TYR A 19 6.09 -3.11 -9.36
N LEU A 20 6.28 -1.83 -9.04
CA LEU A 20 6.36 -0.72 -9.99
C LEU A 20 5.08 -0.52 -10.84
N ASP A 21 3.98 -1.12 -10.40
CA ASP A 21 2.66 -0.97 -11.02
C ASP A 21 1.66 -0.49 -9.96
N ARG A 22 1.51 0.82 -9.88
CA ARG A 22 0.62 1.46 -8.90
C ARG A 22 -0.83 0.98 -9.04
N ASP A 23 -1.36 1.01 -10.25
CA ASP A 23 -2.79 0.78 -10.45
C ASP A 23 -3.19 -0.67 -10.16
N ARG A 24 -2.34 -1.63 -10.54
CA ARG A 24 -2.56 -3.04 -10.20
C ARG A 24 -2.36 -3.31 -8.71
N THR A 25 -1.41 -2.63 -8.08
CA THR A 25 -1.22 -2.73 -6.63
C THR A 25 -2.42 -2.19 -5.86
N ILE A 26 -2.95 -1.05 -6.28
CA ILE A 26 -4.16 -0.47 -5.68
C ILE A 26 -5.36 -1.40 -5.85
N ALA A 27 -5.54 -2.00 -7.04
CA ALA A 27 -6.61 -2.96 -7.27
C ALA A 27 -6.49 -4.16 -6.34
N LYS A 28 -5.28 -4.71 -6.20
CA LYS A 28 -4.99 -5.81 -5.26
C LYS A 28 -5.26 -5.42 -3.81
N ALA A 29 -4.85 -4.22 -3.41
CA ALA A 29 -5.13 -3.71 -2.07
C ALA A 29 -6.63 -3.61 -1.80
N CYS A 30 -7.41 -3.10 -2.74
CA CYS A 30 -8.86 -3.01 -2.62
C CYS A 30 -9.51 -4.40 -2.43
N ASP A 31 -9.06 -5.41 -3.16
CA ASP A 31 -9.55 -6.78 -3.01
C ASP A 31 -9.22 -7.36 -1.63
N LEU A 32 -8.00 -7.12 -1.14
CA LEU A 32 -7.56 -7.56 0.19
C LEU A 32 -8.33 -6.85 1.32
N ILE A 33 -8.64 -5.57 1.14
CA ILE A 33 -9.47 -4.82 2.09
C ILE A 33 -10.87 -5.42 2.17
N ALA A 34 -11.47 -5.71 1.03
CA ALA A 34 -12.79 -6.33 0.97
C ALA A 34 -12.80 -7.72 1.63
N GLU A 35 -11.77 -8.53 1.37
CA GLU A 35 -11.62 -9.85 1.97
C GLU A 35 -11.48 -9.76 3.49
N ALA A 36 -10.63 -8.86 3.99
CA ALA A 36 -10.45 -8.66 5.42
C ALA A 36 -11.75 -8.23 6.10
N GLY A 37 -12.51 -7.35 5.46
CA GLY A 37 -13.83 -6.93 5.96
C GLY A 37 -14.81 -8.10 6.06
N ARG A 38 -14.82 -8.99 5.08
CA ARG A 38 -15.65 -10.20 5.12
C ARG A 38 -15.27 -11.15 6.26
N HIS A 39 -14.03 -11.14 6.69
CA HIS A 39 -13.53 -11.93 7.82
C HIS A 39 -13.67 -11.21 9.17
N GLY A 40 -14.36 -10.07 9.21
CA GLY A 40 -14.67 -9.37 10.45
C GLY A 40 -13.57 -8.43 10.96
N ALA A 41 -12.59 -8.11 10.14
CA ALA A 41 -11.57 -7.14 10.52
C ALA A 41 -12.17 -5.73 10.71
N GLN A 42 -11.68 -5.02 11.69
CA GLN A 42 -12.00 -3.61 11.95
C GLN A 42 -10.86 -2.68 11.51
N LEU A 43 -9.64 -3.18 11.55
CA LEU A 43 -8.44 -2.52 11.04
C LEU A 43 -7.70 -3.46 10.10
N VAL A 44 -7.27 -2.95 8.97
CA VAL A 44 -6.45 -3.68 7.98
C VAL A 44 -5.13 -2.96 7.85
N VAL A 45 -4.02 -3.66 8.08
CA VAL A 45 -2.67 -3.10 8.04
C VAL A 45 -1.87 -3.75 6.91
N PHE A 46 -1.32 -2.92 6.04
CA PHE A 46 -0.50 -3.36 4.91
C PHE A 46 0.99 -3.29 5.23
N PRO A 47 1.83 -4.05 4.49
CA PRO A 47 3.27 -3.99 4.64
C PRO A 47 3.86 -2.62 4.31
N GLU A 48 5.08 -2.39 4.79
CA GLU A 48 5.88 -1.20 4.50
C GLU A 48 5.99 -0.95 2.99
N ALA A 49 5.85 0.31 2.60
CA ALA A 49 6.01 0.76 1.21
C ALA A 49 5.22 -0.07 0.19
N PHE A 50 3.99 -0.46 0.52
CA PHE A 50 3.21 -1.37 -0.30
C PHE A 50 2.94 -0.84 -1.71
N VAL A 51 2.76 0.48 -1.87
CA VAL A 51 2.47 1.09 -3.17
C VAL A 51 3.57 2.07 -3.55
N PRO A 52 4.26 1.86 -4.64
CA PRO A 52 4.21 0.79 -5.64
C PRO A 52 5.15 -0.39 -5.33
N GLY A 53 5.64 -0.52 -4.13
CA GLY A 53 6.52 -1.57 -3.67
C GLY A 53 7.80 -1.04 -3.03
N TYR A 54 8.33 -1.79 -2.09
CA TYR A 54 9.62 -1.50 -1.47
C TYR A 54 10.73 -1.71 -2.51
N PRO A 55 11.73 -0.82 -2.62
CA PRO A 55 12.77 -0.92 -3.64
C PRO A 55 13.81 -2.01 -3.32
N LEU A 56 13.38 -3.26 -3.19
CA LEU A 56 14.24 -4.41 -2.90
C LEU A 56 15.35 -4.59 -3.91
N TRP A 57 15.11 -4.24 -5.15
CA TRP A 57 16.08 -4.30 -6.23
C TRP A 57 17.34 -3.48 -5.97
N SER A 58 17.27 -2.45 -5.11
CA SER A 58 18.43 -1.65 -4.73
C SER A 58 19.50 -2.47 -4.00
N TRP A 59 19.13 -3.61 -3.43
CA TRP A 59 20.03 -4.52 -2.72
C TRP A 59 20.70 -5.52 -3.66
N PHE A 60 20.11 -5.75 -4.82
CA PHE A 60 20.57 -6.80 -5.76
C PHE A 60 21.23 -6.23 -7.02
N VAL A 61 20.90 -5.02 -7.42
CA VAL A 61 21.52 -4.37 -8.57
C VAL A 61 22.90 -3.82 -8.15
N PRO A 62 23.99 -4.24 -8.81
CA PRO A 62 25.34 -3.75 -8.49
C PRO A 62 25.45 -2.22 -8.60
N ALA A 63 26.18 -1.63 -7.68
CA ALA A 63 26.37 -0.17 -7.64
C ALA A 63 26.98 0.41 -8.93
N GLY A 64 27.73 -0.38 -9.68
CA GLY A 64 28.28 0.01 -10.98
C GLY A 64 27.25 0.14 -12.11
N ARG A 65 26.05 -0.41 -11.92
CA ARG A 65 24.96 -0.35 -12.92
C ARG A 65 24.05 0.85 -12.68
N THR A 66 24.62 2.03 -12.71
CA THR A 66 23.91 3.28 -12.39
C THR A 66 22.75 3.59 -13.33
N GLY A 67 22.84 3.19 -14.61
CA GLY A 67 21.77 3.37 -15.58
C GLY A 67 20.53 2.55 -15.23
N GLU A 68 20.72 1.29 -14.84
CA GLU A 68 19.63 0.41 -14.43
C GLU A 68 18.98 0.89 -13.13
N LEU A 69 19.77 1.30 -12.15
CA LEU A 69 19.27 1.86 -10.90
C LEU A 69 18.45 3.14 -11.15
N ARG A 70 18.95 4.00 -12.01
CA ARG A 70 18.25 5.25 -12.37
C ARG A 70 16.91 4.96 -13.04
N ASP A 71 16.86 3.98 -13.93
CA ASP A 71 15.61 3.56 -14.59
C ASP A 71 14.59 3.04 -13.56
N LEU A 72 15.03 2.14 -12.68
CA LEU A 72 14.17 1.58 -11.64
C LEU A 72 13.66 2.66 -10.68
N TYR A 73 14.50 3.59 -10.25
CA TYR A 73 14.07 4.71 -9.42
C TYR A 73 13.11 5.65 -10.15
N SER A 74 13.33 5.88 -11.44
CA SER A 74 12.39 6.67 -12.26
C SER A 74 11.02 6.01 -12.34
N ARG A 75 10.99 4.70 -12.51
CA ARG A 75 9.73 3.92 -12.52
C ARG A 75 9.04 3.94 -11.18
N LEU A 76 9.79 3.80 -10.09
CA LEU A 76 9.27 3.92 -8.73
C LEU A 76 8.63 5.30 -8.51
N HIS A 77 9.32 6.35 -8.91
CA HIS A 77 8.83 7.72 -8.78
C HIS A 77 7.58 7.96 -9.64
N ALA A 78 7.58 7.47 -10.88
CA ALA A 78 6.42 7.59 -11.77
C ALA A 78 5.19 6.85 -11.25
N GLY A 79 5.41 5.74 -10.54
CA GLY A 79 4.35 4.96 -9.89
C GLY A 79 3.96 5.47 -8.50
N ALA A 80 4.52 6.57 -8.03
CA ALA A 80 4.21 7.10 -6.71
C ALA A 80 2.74 7.56 -6.61
N VAL A 81 2.18 7.38 -5.43
CA VAL A 81 0.84 7.88 -5.10
C VAL A 81 0.93 9.36 -4.78
N VAL A 82 0.04 10.13 -5.35
CA VAL A 82 -0.15 11.55 -5.00
C VAL A 82 -1.37 11.65 -4.08
N ILE A 83 -1.24 12.38 -2.99
CA ILE A 83 -2.33 12.54 -2.02
C ILE A 83 -2.85 13.99 -2.07
N PRO A 84 -4.15 14.19 -2.35
CA PRO A 84 -5.15 13.21 -2.81
C PRO A 84 -5.07 12.94 -4.31
N ASP A 85 -5.44 11.72 -4.73
CA ASP A 85 -5.58 11.35 -6.13
C ASP A 85 -6.61 10.22 -6.32
N ALA A 86 -6.71 9.68 -7.54
CA ALA A 86 -7.60 8.57 -7.84
C ALA A 86 -7.26 7.30 -7.03
N SER A 87 -5.98 7.06 -6.76
CA SER A 87 -5.52 5.90 -5.99
C SER A 87 -6.00 5.97 -4.54
N THR A 88 -5.82 7.12 -3.89
CA THR A 88 -6.29 7.32 -2.50
C THR A 88 -7.80 7.28 -2.41
N ARG A 89 -8.50 7.76 -3.43
CA ARG A 89 -9.96 7.68 -3.51
C ARG A 89 -10.44 6.24 -3.58
N ARG A 90 -9.82 5.41 -4.42
CA ARG A 90 -10.16 3.99 -4.54
C ARG A 90 -9.94 3.24 -3.24
N LEU A 91 -8.83 3.49 -2.56
CA LEU A 91 -8.56 2.89 -1.25
C LEU A 91 -9.60 3.32 -0.21
N GLY A 92 -9.96 4.59 -0.19
CA GLY A 92 -10.99 5.12 0.72
C GLY A 92 -12.36 4.52 0.45
N GLU A 93 -12.74 4.35 -0.80
CA GLU A 93 -13.99 3.69 -1.19
C GLU A 93 -14.02 2.22 -0.78
N ALA A 94 -12.91 1.50 -0.96
CA ALA A 94 -12.78 0.12 -0.53
C ALA A 94 -12.90 -0.01 1.00
N ALA A 95 -12.23 0.86 1.74
CA ALA A 95 -12.32 0.89 3.20
C ALA A 95 -13.74 1.16 3.67
N ARG A 96 -14.41 2.14 3.07
CA ARG A 96 -15.79 2.48 3.38
C ARG A 96 -16.73 1.32 3.06
N GLY A 97 -16.60 0.71 1.88
CA GLY A 97 -17.43 -0.41 1.46
C GLY A 97 -17.27 -1.65 2.34
N ALA A 98 -16.08 -1.87 2.87
CA ALA A 98 -15.80 -2.97 3.80
C ALA A 98 -16.10 -2.63 5.26
N GLY A 99 -16.33 -1.37 5.59
CA GLY A 99 -16.57 -0.90 6.97
C GLY A 99 -15.33 -1.04 7.86
N VAL A 100 -14.14 -0.83 7.31
CA VAL A 100 -12.86 -1.00 8.02
C VAL A 100 -12.03 0.29 7.99
N VAL A 101 -11.11 0.40 8.95
CA VAL A 101 -10.02 1.37 8.90
C VAL A 101 -8.81 0.71 8.22
N VAL A 102 -8.16 1.41 7.32
CA VAL A 102 -6.99 0.89 6.58
C VAL A 102 -5.77 1.73 6.92
N ALA A 103 -4.71 1.05 7.34
CA ALA A 103 -3.38 1.62 7.48
C ALA A 103 -2.50 1.06 6.34
N ILE A 104 -2.15 1.90 5.40
CA ILE A 104 -1.32 1.52 4.25
C ILE A 104 -0.19 2.53 4.09
N GLU A 105 1.03 2.02 4.01
CA GLU A 105 2.18 2.84 3.77
C GLU A 105 2.47 2.88 2.27
N ILE A 106 2.63 4.09 1.76
CA ILE A 106 3.03 4.34 0.38
C ILE A 106 4.53 4.62 0.36
N GLY A 107 5.26 3.89 -0.47
CA GLY A 107 6.72 3.91 -0.49
C GLY A 107 7.33 5.26 -0.86
N ARG A 108 6.65 6.02 -1.68
CA ARG A 108 6.96 7.41 -1.95
C ARG A 108 5.68 8.14 -2.32
N ALA A 109 5.25 9.01 -1.43
CA ALA A 109 4.28 10.01 -1.77
C ALA A 109 5.00 11.16 -2.48
N SER A 110 4.52 11.53 -3.63
CA SER A 110 4.85 12.84 -4.15
C SER A 110 3.98 13.84 -3.37
N CYS A 111 4.28 13.98 -2.10
CA CYS A 111 3.68 15.01 -1.29
C CYS A 111 4.23 16.33 -1.79
N ARG A 112 3.37 17.13 -2.39
CA ARG A 112 3.55 18.56 -2.39
C ARG A 112 3.16 19.05 -1.00
N GLU A 113 3.80 18.54 0.01
CA GLU A 113 3.74 19.18 1.29
C GLU A 113 4.55 20.46 1.20
N ARG A 114 3.82 21.52 1.16
CA ARG A 114 4.36 22.79 1.64
C ARG A 114 4.14 22.79 3.13
N VAL A 115 5.19 22.48 3.79
CA VAL A 115 5.26 22.85 5.20
C VAL A 115 5.28 24.37 5.27
#